data_e699f9f017372ac100c3c9ce25deb466
#
_entry.id   e699f9f017372ac100c3c9ce25deb466
#
_cell.length_a   1.000
_cell.length_b   1.000
_cell.length_c   1.000
_cell.angle_alpha   90.00
_cell.angle_beta   90.00
_cell.angle_gamma   90.00
#
_symmetry.space_group_name_H-M   'P 1'
#
loop_
_entity.id
_entity.type
_entity.pdbx_description
1 polymer ?
#
loop_
_entity_poly.entity_id
_entity_poly.type
_entity_poly.pdbx_seq_one_letter_code
_entity_poly.pdbx_strand_id
1 'polypeptide(L)'
;MFNLKTLSVGTAALTLMASAAFAETTIRIQSVLGNSTDEVYMLQSFADDVEDLTAGSVKIEILPAGAVVGPRDIMDAVDAGLVEGGFAWTHYWGGKHPAANLFGAPIAGAGVGLDAMSFLSWFQYGGGRELYDRLWDEMGVNVKGFMLQPVGPEALGWFPEKIA
;
A
#
# COMPACT_ATOMS: atom_id res chain seq x y z
N MET A 1 53.13 -36.21 -54.27
CA MET A 1 51.96 -36.73 -53.57
C MET A 1 51.89 -36.07 -52.21
N PHE A 2 51.13 -34.99 -52.01
CA PHE A 2 50.91 -34.31 -50.78
C PHE A 2 49.46 -34.47 -50.40
N ASN A 3 49.19 -35.15 -49.24
CA ASN A 3 47.89 -35.40 -48.70
C ASN A 3 47.51 -34.19 -47.82
N LEU A 4 46.54 -33.37 -48.22
CA LEU A 4 45.94 -32.33 -47.41
C LEU A 4 44.88 -32.99 -46.54
N LYS A 5 45.16 -33.08 -45.25
CA LYS A 5 44.14 -33.41 -44.25
C LYS A 5 43.38 -32.13 -43.92
N THR A 6 42.11 -32.09 -44.30
CA THR A 6 41.17 -31.03 -43.94
C THR A 6 40.85 -31.10 -42.46
N LEU A 7 41.26 -30.06 -41.74
CA LEU A 7 40.92 -29.85 -40.34
C LEU A 7 39.55 -29.14 -40.31
N SER A 8 38.49 -29.85 -39.93
CA SER A 8 37.17 -29.27 -39.65
C SER A 8 37.15 -28.69 -38.25
N VAL A 9 37.19 -27.36 -38.18
CA VAL A 9 36.97 -26.62 -36.92
C VAL A 9 35.47 -26.54 -36.67
N GLY A 10 34.99 -27.33 -35.71
CA GLY A 10 33.64 -27.24 -35.21
C GLY A 10 33.47 -26.02 -34.36
N THR A 11 32.75 -25.01 -34.85
CA THR A 11 32.36 -23.83 -34.08
C THR A 11 31.21 -24.20 -33.15
N ALA A 12 31.51 -24.45 -31.87
CA ALA A 12 30.49 -24.60 -30.83
C ALA A 12 29.96 -23.21 -30.52
N ALA A 13 28.77 -22.88 -31.02
CA ALA A 13 28.05 -21.70 -30.63
C ALA A 13 27.52 -21.91 -29.21
N LEU A 14 28.22 -21.36 -28.19
CA LEU A 14 27.69 -21.19 -26.86
C LEU A 14 26.61 -20.09 -26.90
N THR A 15 25.34 -20.47 -26.99
CA THR A 15 24.23 -19.59 -26.70
C THR A 15 24.22 -19.33 -25.17
N LEU A 16 24.83 -18.23 -24.76
CA LEU A 16 24.59 -17.65 -23.45
C LEU A 16 23.12 -17.21 -23.43
N MET A 17 22.27 -18.02 -22.83
CA MET A 17 20.97 -17.55 -22.34
C MET A 17 21.28 -16.59 -21.19
N ALA A 18 21.35 -15.31 -21.49
CA ALA A 18 21.30 -14.26 -20.48
C ALA A 18 19.89 -14.35 -19.89
N SER A 19 19.76 -15.06 -18.76
CA SER A 19 18.61 -14.91 -17.90
C SER A 19 18.58 -13.43 -17.51
N ALA A 20 17.63 -12.68 -18.05
CA ALA A 20 17.35 -11.35 -17.56
C ALA A 20 16.94 -11.54 -16.09
N ALA A 21 17.89 -11.32 -15.18
CA ALA A 21 17.59 -11.19 -13.78
C ALA A 21 16.75 -9.92 -13.69
N PHE A 22 15.43 -10.06 -13.61
CA PHE A 22 14.58 -8.95 -13.22
C PHE A 22 15.03 -8.56 -11.81
N ALA A 23 15.49 -7.32 -11.67
CA ALA A 23 15.82 -6.80 -10.34
C ALA A 23 14.54 -6.86 -9.50
N GLU A 24 14.58 -7.60 -8.40
CA GLU A 24 13.50 -7.64 -7.43
C GLU A 24 13.31 -6.23 -6.84
N THR A 25 12.09 -5.73 -6.89
CA THR A 25 11.72 -4.45 -6.29
C THR A 25 11.01 -4.73 -4.97
N THR A 26 11.60 -4.33 -3.85
CA THR A 26 10.96 -4.43 -2.54
C THR A 26 10.29 -3.11 -2.18
N ILE A 27 9.01 -3.17 -1.84
CA ILE A 27 8.19 -2.05 -1.36
C ILE A 27 7.90 -2.30 0.12
N ARG A 28 8.47 -1.49 1.02
CA ARG A 28 8.21 -1.59 2.46
C ARG A 28 7.02 -0.72 2.82
N ILE A 29 6.00 -1.33 3.39
CA ILE A 29 4.78 -0.64 3.84
C ILE A 29 4.71 -0.74 5.36
N GLN A 30 4.84 0.39 6.07
CA GLN A 30 4.62 0.38 7.51
C GLN A 30 3.14 0.50 7.83
N SER A 31 2.63 -0.44 8.63
CA SER A 31 1.27 -0.41 9.17
C SER A 31 1.20 0.41 10.48
N VAL A 32 0.03 1.03 10.73
CA VAL A 32 -0.32 1.59 12.05
C VAL A 32 -0.76 0.50 13.02
N LEU A 33 -1.00 -0.71 12.54
CA LEU A 33 -1.50 -1.86 13.29
C LEU A 33 -0.42 -2.91 13.49
N GLY A 34 -0.60 -3.74 14.52
CA GLY A 34 0.22 -4.93 14.72
C GLY A 34 -0.19 -6.07 13.77
N ASN A 35 0.72 -7.02 13.57
CA ASN A 35 0.58 -8.11 12.59
C ASN A 35 -0.57 -9.11 12.87
N SER A 36 -1.22 -9.03 14.04
CA SER A 36 -2.30 -9.95 14.43
C SER A 36 -3.70 -9.39 14.18
N THR A 37 -3.84 -8.30 13.45
CA THR A 37 -5.14 -7.72 13.11
C THR A 37 -5.64 -8.18 11.76
N ASP A 38 -6.97 -8.25 11.59
CA ASP A 38 -7.60 -8.69 10.34
C ASP A 38 -7.21 -7.79 9.16
N GLU A 39 -7.05 -6.49 9.41
CA GLU A 39 -6.65 -5.51 8.40
C GLU A 39 -5.23 -5.78 7.88
N VAL A 40 -4.30 -6.13 8.76
CA VAL A 40 -2.94 -6.49 8.36
C VAL A 40 -2.91 -7.84 7.65
N TYR A 41 -3.76 -8.79 8.07
CA TYR A 41 -3.91 -10.05 7.35
C TYR A 41 -4.40 -9.83 5.90
N MET A 42 -5.39 -8.95 5.70
CA MET A 42 -5.87 -8.58 4.36
C MET A 42 -4.78 -7.87 3.53
N LEU A 43 -3.99 -6.99 4.18
CA LEU A 43 -2.87 -6.33 3.53
C LEU A 43 -1.78 -7.34 3.11
N GLN A 44 -1.53 -8.36 3.93
CA GLN A 44 -0.60 -9.43 3.59
C GLN A 44 -1.10 -10.25 2.39
N SER A 45 -2.41 -10.58 2.36
CA SER A 45 -3.00 -11.26 1.19
C SER A 45 -2.81 -10.44 -0.09
N PHE A 46 -2.99 -9.12 -0.02
CA PHE A 46 -2.69 -8.24 -1.15
C PHE A 46 -1.21 -8.28 -1.56
N ALA A 47 -0.30 -8.32 -0.59
CA ALA A 47 1.14 -8.42 -0.85
C ALA A 47 1.50 -9.74 -1.57
N ASP A 48 0.92 -10.85 -1.11
CA ASP A 48 1.10 -12.17 -1.70
C ASP A 48 0.56 -12.22 -3.14
N ASP A 49 -0.63 -11.63 -3.39
CA ASP A 49 -1.22 -11.53 -4.73
C ASP A 49 -0.32 -10.70 -5.69
N VAL A 50 0.28 -9.61 -5.20
CA VAL A 50 1.21 -8.80 -6.00
C VAL A 50 2.47 -9.59 -6.35
N GLU A 51 3.04 -10.33 -5.40
CA GLU A 51 4.21 -11.17 -5.64
C GLU A 51 3.90 -12.25 -6.69
N ASP A 52 2.76 -12.93 -6.57
CA ASP A 52 2.31 -13.94 -7.52
C ASP A 52 2.06 -13.37 -8.92
N LEU A 53 1.32 -12.26 -9.03
CA LEU A 53 1.00 -11.61 -10.31
C LEU A 53 2.22 -11.05 -11.02
N THR A 54 3.26 -10.68 -10.28
CA THR A 54 4.52 -10.17 -10.83
C THR A 54 5.60 -11.23 -10.99
N ALA A 55 5.26 -12.49 -10.74
CA ALA A 55 6.20 -13.63 -10.74
C ALA A 55 7.46 -13.34 -9.88
N GLY A 56 7.25 -12.73 -8.70
CA GLY A 56 8.29 -12.40 -7.74
C GLY A 56 9.13 -11.17 -8.06
N SER A 57 8.84 -10.43 -9.15
CA SER A 57 9.60 -9.22 -9.48
C SER A 57 9.29 -8.02 -8.59
N VAL A 58 8.12 -8.02 -7.93
CA VAL A 58 7.73 -7.03 -6.92
C VAL A 58 7.36 -7.77 -5.64
N LYS A 59 7.99 -7.36 -4.54
CA LYS A 59 7.74 -7.89 -3.20
C LYS A 59 7.29 -6.76 -2.28
N ILE A 60 6.21 -6.98 -1.54
CA ILE A 60 5.75 -6.04 -0.53
C ILE A 60 6.09 -6.60 0.85
N GLU A 61 6.86 -5.84 1.62
CA GLU A 61 7.20 -6.16 3.00
C GLU A 61 6.33 -5.33 3.95
N ILE A 62 5.52 -6.00 4.77
CA ILE A 62 4.66 -5.34 5.75
C ILE A 62 5.42 -5.19 7.07
N LEU A 63 5.67 -3.94 7.44
CA LEU A 63 6.31 -3.59 8.70
C LEU A 63 5.22 -3.30 9.76
N PRO A 64 5.35 -3.86 10.98
CA PRO A 64 4.36 -3.64 12.02
C PRO A 64 4.39 -2.19 12.55
N ALA A 65 3.36 -1.84 13.32
CA ALA A 65 3.28 -0.55 14.00
C ALA A 65 4.55 -0.23 14.79
N GLY A 66 5.08 0.96 14.59
CA GLY A 66 6.27 1.45 15.29
C GLY A 66 7.60 0.88 14.82
N ALA A 67 7.63 0.11 13.72
CA ALA A 67 8.87 -0.48 13.22
C ALA A 67 9.89 0.56 12.75
N VAL A 68 9.44 1.65 12.13
CA VAL A 68 10.28 2.75 11.64
C VAL A 68 9.92 4.05 12.34
N VAL A 69 8.64 4.42 12.34
CA VAL A 69 8.14 5.67 12.95
C VAL A 69 6.84 5.43 13.74
N GLY A 70 6.43 6.41 14.54
CA GLY A 70 5.14 6.40 15.20
C GLY A 70 3.96 6.47 14.21
N PRO A 71 2.75 6.03 14.62
CA PRO A 71 1.59 5.95 13.72
C PRO A 71 1.24 7.27 13.01
N ARG A 72 1.41 8.40 13.67
CA ARG A 72 1.08 9.73 13.12
C ARG A 72 2.14 10.26 12.16
N ASP A 73 3.34 9.68 12.19
CA ASP A 73 4.51 10.12 11.42
C ASP A 73 4.69 9.31 10.12
N ILE A 74 3.82 8.30 9.88
CA ILE A 74 3.94 7.41 8.70
C ILE A 74 3.86 8.20 7.39
N MET A 75 2.95 9.17 7.27
CA MET A 75 2.85 10.00 6.07
C MET A 75 4.13 10.76 5.80
N ASP A 76 4.71 11.37 6.84
CA ASP A 76 5.97 12.12 6.72
C ASP A 76 7.14 11.18 6.39
N ALA A 77 7.12 9.94 6.88
CA ALA A 77 8.12 8.94 6.54
C ALA A 77 8.03 8.50 5.08
N VAL A 78 6.82 8.38 4.51
CA VAL A 78 6.62 8.10 3.09
C VAL A 78 7.05 9.30 2.24
N ASP A 79 6.65 10.52 2.61
CA ASP A 79 7.07 11.76 1.93
C ASP A 79 8.59 11.92 1.89
N ALA A 80 9.26 11.60 2.99
CA ALA A 80 10.71 11.63 3.11
C ALA A 80 11.43 10.42 2.46
N GLY A 81 10.71 9.42 1.96
CA GLY A 81 11.28 8.21 1.36
C GLY A 81 11.95 7.27 2.37
N LEU A 82 11.59 7.33 3.66
CA LEU A 82 12.09 6.40 4.68
C LEU A 82 11.45 5.02 4.55
N VAL A 83 10.22 4.95 4.06
CA VAL A 83 9.49 3.76 3.63
C VAL A 83 8.77 4.09 2.32
N GLU A 84 8.52 3.06 1.51
CA GLU A 84 7.90 3.23 0.20
C GLU A 84 6.38 3.37 0.30
N GLY A 85 5.78 2.93 1.42
CA GLY A 85 4.33 3.06 1.65
C GLY A 85 3.96 3.07 3.13
N GLY A 86 2.72 3.48 3.38
CA GLY A 86 2.11 3.47 4.71
C GLY A 86 0.69 2.94 4.66
N PHE A 87 0.34 2.05 5.58
CA PHE A 87 -1.02 1.60 5.81
C PHE A 87 -1.56 2.28 7.06
N ALA A 88 -2.42 3.28 6.88
CA ALA A 88 -2.88 4.15 7.96
C ALA A 88 -4.25 4.76 7.64
N TRP A 89 -4.90 5.30 8.66
CA TRP A 89 -6.14 6.06 8.49
C TRP A 89 -5.84 7.54 8.26
N THR A 90 -6.43 8.11 7.21
CA THR A 90 -6.20 9.50 6.80
C THR A 90 -6.50 10.51 7.91
N HIS A 91 -7.47 10.23 8.80
CA HIS A 91 -7.82 11.12 9.91
C HIS A 91 -6.69 11.34 10.93
N TYR A 92 -5.63 10.52 10.93
CA TYR A 92 -4.46 10.77 11.78
C TYR A 92 -3.78 12.09 11.47
N TRP A 93 -3.98 12.62 10.27
CA TRP A 93 -3.42 13.90 9.82
C TRP A 93 -4.44 15.05 9.79
N GLY A 94 -5.57 14.89 10.49
CA GLY A 94 -6.57 15.94 10.67
C GLY A 94 -6.01 17.24 11.29
N GLY A 95 -4.91 17.13 12.04
CA GLY A 95 -4.17 18.30 12.55
C GLY A 95 -3.35 19.02 11.49
N LYS A 96 -2.99 18.38 10.36
CA LYS A 96 -2.31 19.00 9.23
C LYS A 96 -3.31 19.63 8.25
N HIS A 97 -4.39 18.91 7.97
CA HIS A 97 -5.48 19.44 7.14
C HIS A 97 -6.83 18.88 7.62
N PRO A 98 -7.82 19.73 7.94
CA PRO A 98 -9.08 19.30 8.52
C PRO A 98 -9.87 18.34 7.61
N ALA A 99 -9.75 18.46 6.28
CA ALA A 99 -10.40 17.55 5.34
C ALA A 99 -9.86 16.10 5.41
N ALA A 100 -8.70 15.86 6.03
CA ALA A 100 -8.18 14.51 6.27
C ALA A 100 -9.16 13.66 7.12
N ASN A 101 -9.95 14.30 7.99
CA ASN A 101 -10.97 13.63 8.79
C ASN A 101 -12.14 13.09 7.94
N LEU A 102 -12.40 13.66 6.76
CA LEU A 102 -13.46 13.21 5.86
C LEU A 102 -13.13 11.91 5.13
N PHE A 103 -11.85 11.60 5.02
CA PHE A 103 -11.34 10.39 4.35
C PHE A 103 -10.83 9.34 5.35
N GLY A 104 -11.01 9.59 6.63
CA GLY A 104 -10.69 8.65 7.69
C GLY A 104 -11.75 7.58 7.86
N ALA A 105 -11.88 7.08 9.08
CA ALA A 105 -12.92 6.12 9.40
C ALA A 105 -14.30 6.71 9.05
N PRO A 106 -15.11 6.00 8.27
CA PRO A 106 -16.48 6.43 8.04
C PRO A 106 -17.20 6.50 9.40
N ILE A 107 -17.82 7.62 9.69
CA ILE A 107 -18.69 7.78 10.86
C ILE A 107 -20.01 7.02 10.57
N ALA A 108 -19.89 5.83 10.04
CA ALA A 108 -21.02 4.97 9.74
C ALA A 108 -21.33 4.15 10.99
N GLY A 109 -22.44 4.37 11.59
CA GLY A 109 -22.88 3.64 12.78
C GLY A 109 -23.80 4.43 13.67
N ALA A 110 -23.69 5.76 13.61
CA ALA A 110 -24.61 6.67 14.32
C ALA A 110 -25.78 7.15 13.44
N GLY A 111 -26.03 6.52 12.28
CA GLY A 111 -27.04 6.98 11.30
C GLY A 111 -26.66 8.28 10.58
N VAL A 112 -25.39 8.67 10.67
CA VAL A 112 -24.84 9.88 10.06
C VAL A 112 -23.69 9.47 9.15
N GLY A 113 -23.73 9.84 7.89
CA GLY A 113 -22.69 9.53 6.92
C GLY A 113 -23.06 8.39 5.96
N LEU A 114 -22.13 8.06 5.09
CA LEU A 114 -22.27 6.98 4.11
C LEU A 114 -21.85 5.64 4.75
N ASP A 115 -22.54 4.57 4.42
CA ASP A 115 -22.01 3.22 4.68
C ASP A 115 -20.78 2.96 3.81
N ALA A 116 -20.02 1.90 4.13
CA ALA A 116 -18.74 1.61 3.48
C ALA A 116 -18.88 1.44 1.95
N MET A 117 -19.94 0.79 1.47
CA MET A 117 -20.14 0.58 0.03
C MET A 117 -20.54 1.87 -0.69
N SER A 118 -21.41 2.67 -0.07
CA SER A 118 -21.78 3.99 -0.58
C SER A 118 -20.60 4.94 -0.61
N PHE A 119 -19.74 4.89 0.43
CA PHE A 119 -18.51 5.68 0.48
C PHE A 119 -17.54 5.28 -0.65
N LEU A 120 -17.29 3.99 -0.84
CA LEU A 120 -16.44 3.50 -1.93
C LEU A 120 -16.99 3.86 -3.30
N SER A 121 -18.31 3.76 -3.49
CA SER A 121 -18.97 4.15 -4.74
C SER A 121 -18.82 5.65 -5.01
N TRP A 122 -19.03 6.49 -4.00
CA TRP A 122 -18.77 7.93 -4.11
C TRP A 122 -17.29 8.20 -4.39
N PHE A 123 -16.39 7.53 -3.70
CA PHE A 123 -14.95 7.70 -3.89
C PHE A 123 -14.51 7.38 -5.32
N GLN A 124 -15.02 6.28 -5.91
CA GLN A 124 -14.64 5.85 -7.25
C GLN A 124 -15.37 6.61 -8.38
N TYR A 125 -16.64 6.99 -8.17
CA TYR A 125 -17.51 7.48 -9.25
C TYR A 125 -18.15 8.83 -8.95
N GLY A 126 -18.03 9.34 -7.73
CA GLY A 126 -18.69 10.57 -7.28
C GLY A 126 -17.74 11.74 -7.03
N GLY A 127 -16.50 11.69 -7.52
CA GLY A 127 -15.51 12.77 -7.36
C GLY A 127 -14.67 12.68 -6.09
N GLY A 128 -14.82 11.61 -5.30
CA GLY A 128 -14.07 11.45 -4.06
C GLY A 128 -12.57 11.28 -4.28
N ARG A 129 -12.18 10.60 -5.36
CA ARG A 129 -10.77 10.41 -5.72
C ARG A 129 -10.06 11.73 -6.02
N GLU A 130 -10.68 12.59 -6.81
CA GLU A 130 -10.14 13.90 -7.16
C GLU A 130 -9.97 14.80 -5.93
N LEU A 131 -10.94 14.73 -5.00
CA LEU A 131 -10.84 15.46 -3.73
C LEU A 131 -9.74 14.88 -2.83
N TYR A 132 -9.55 13.57 -2.84
CA TYR A 132 -8.51 12.90 -2.08
C TYR A 132 -7.11 13.22 -2.62
N ASP A 133 -6.94 13.21 -3.95
CA ASP A 133 -5.69 13.62 -4.58
C ASP A 133 -5.38 15.08 -4.23
N ARG A 134 -6.36 15.97 -4.31
CA ARG A 134 -6.20 17.39 -3.94
C ARG A 134 -5.82 17.59 -2.48
N LEU A 135 -6.30 16.73 -1.57
CA LEU A 135 -5.92 16.79 -0.15
C LEU A 135 -4.39 16.65 0.04
N TRP A 136 -3.77 15.71 -0.66
CA TRP A 136 -2.32 15.50 -0.58
C TRP A 136 -1.55 16.69 -1.13
N ASP A 137 -2.01 17.25 -2.26
CA ASP A 137 -1.42 18.45 -2.86
C ASP A 137 -1.52 19.65 -1.91
N GLU A 138 -2.69 19.87 -1.27
CA GLU A 138 -2.91 20.96 -0.30
C GLU A 138 -2.11 20.79 0.99
N MET A 139 -1.80 19.55 1.40
CA MET A 139 -0.87 19.29 2.51
C MET A 139 0.60 19.49 2.13
N GLY A 140 0.90 19.63 0.84
CA GLY A 140 2.26 19.86 0.34
C GLY A 140 3.18 18.64 0.46
N VAL A 141 2.61 17.42 0.43
CA VAL A 141 3.35 16.18 0.54
C VAL A 141 3.39 15.43 -0.78
N ASN A 142 4.51 14.80 -1.09
CA ASN A 142 4.69 13.96 -2.27
C ASN A 142 4.20 12.52 -2.00
N VAL A 143 2.91 12.40 -1.70
CA VAL A 143 2.26 11.13 -1.36
C VAL A 143 1.08 10.91 -2.30
N LYS A 144 0.88 9.65 -2.73
CA LYS A 144 -0.32 9.23 -3.45
C LYS A 144 -1.15 8.32 -2.55
N GLY A 145 -2.39 8.72 -2.30
CA GLY A 145 -3.32 7.96 -1.47
C GLY A 145 -4.17 6.97 -2.26
N PHE A 146 -4.41 5.81 -1.67
CA PHE A 146 -5.31 4.78 -2.19
C PHE A 146 -6.23 4.30 -1.08
N MET A 147 -7.51 4.09 -1.40
CA MET A 147 -8.43 3.38 -0.51
C MET A 147 -8.21 1.89 -0.69
N LEU A 148 -7.84 1.21 0.41
CA LEU A 148 -7.47 -0.20 0.33
C LEU A 148 -8.62 -1.12 0.73
N GLN A 149 -9.24 -0.87 1.89
CA GLN A 149 -10.31 -1.71 2.40
C GLN A 149 -11.35 -0.90 3.17
N PRO A 150 -12.64 -1.26 3.10
CA PRO A 150 -13.65 -0.69 3.98
C PRO A 150 -13.49 -1.26 5.39
N VAL A 151 -13.62 -0.42 6.39
CA VAL A 151 -13.75 -0.84 7.80
C VAL A 151 -15.20 -0.78 8.23
N GLY A 152 -15.58 -1.61 9.20
CA GLY A 152 -16.91 -1.56 9.79
C GLY A 152 -17.15 -0.27 10.59
N PRO A 153 -18.39 -0.04 11.04
CA PRO A 153 -18.72 1.10 11.88
C PRO A 153 -17.98 1.01 13.22
N GLU A 154 -17.39 2.11 13.64
CA GLU A 154 -16.78 2.21 14.95
C GLU A 154 -17.83 2.44 16.05
N ALA A 155 -17.57 1.90 17.24
CA ALA A 155 -18.40 2.19 18.40
C ALA A 155 -18.28 3.67 18.79
N LEU A 156 -19.38 4.27 19.26
CA LEU A 156 -19.41 5.65 19.72
C LEU A 156 -18.37 5.93 20.83
N GLY A 157 -18.05 4.91 21.62
CA GLY A 157 -17.06 4.96 22.68
C GLY A 157 -17.23 3.78 23.66
N TRP A 158 -16.32 3.73 24.61
CA TRP A 158 -16.34 2.78 25.71
C TRP A 158 -16.75 3.53 26.98
N PHE A 159 -17.84 3.12 27.59
CA PHE A 159 -18.41 3.78 28.75
C PHE A 159 -18.47 2.80 29.91
N PRO A 160 -18.17 3.22 31.16
CA PRO A 160 -18.24 2.34 32.34
C PRO A 160 -19.67 1.89 32.64
N GLU A 161 -20.67 2.66 32.21
CA GLU A 161 -22.09 2.38 32.39
C GLU A 161 -22.84 2.58 31.06
N LYS A 162 -24.01 1.93 30.92
CA LYS A 162 -24.87 2.09 29.76
C LYS A 162 -25.35 3.53 29.66
N ILE A 163 -25.09 4.17 28.51
CA ILE A 163 -25.66 5.48 28.19
C ILE A 163 -27.16 5.31 27.89
N ALA A 164 -27.99 6.16 28.50
CA ALA A 164 -29.44 6.18 28.31
C ALA A 164 -29.80 6.92 27.01
#